data_56d484d8807aa0c5c87eae13e39bad6a
#
_entry.id   56d484d8807aa0c5c87eae13e39bad6a
#
_cell.length_a   1.000
_cell.length_b   1.000
_cell.length_c   1.000
_cell.angle_alpha   90.00
_cell.angle_beta   90.00
_cell.angle_gamma   90.00
#
_symmetry.space_group_name_H-M   'P 1'
#
loop_
_entity.id
_entity.type
_entity.pdbx_description
1 polymer ?
#
loop_
_entity_poly.entity_id
_entity_poly.type
_entity_poly.pdbx_seq_one_letter_code
_entity_poly.pdbx_strand_id
1 'polypeptide(L)'
;MTDSNEDEGIRMAVENLKEDFFRVSGNRPVVSSSAGNDSVCIYVGSMESPIIRQLIKDKKISEKELAGKNEKYIISLLEHPQKGIARALVIAGSDKRGTIYGIYELSRQMGVSPWYWWADVPTVHRENVYIRPGSYSDGEPKVKYRGIFLNDEAPALSGWAHEKFGGFNSKFYEKVFELVLRLKGNFMWPAMWGNAFYDDDAENGPLANKMGIIMGTSHHEPMALNQQDWKRRGSGRWDYQTNSKTLQEFWTFGMERARNWEKVVTVGMRGDGDAPMGGEEGKDHEYTPNEKKNIALLKRIVNDQRQIIRKVTGKSVDKTPQVWALYKEVQNYYDKGMKVPDDITLLLCDDNWGNIRKLPDLTEKPRKGGYGMYYHFDYVGAPRNSKWINISPIPRVWEQMHLAYEYGIRQLWIVNVGDLKPMEYPITFFLDMAWNPDRFQANNLQEHTESFCREQFGT
;
A
#
# COMPACT_ATOMS: atom_id res chain seq x y z
N MET A 1 25.32 -10.40 -0.71
CA MET A 1 26.13 -9.39 -0.01
C MET A 1 25.34 -8.10 0.08
N THR A 2 25.19 -7.54 1.22
CA THR A 2 24.52 -6.25 1.47
C THR A 2 25.29 -5.51 2.56
N ASP A 3 25.24 -4.16 2.55
CA ASP A 3 25.90 -3.37 3.59
C ASP A 3 25.24 -3.59 4.97
N SER A 4 26.07 -3.64 6.03
CA SER A 4 25.53 -3.79 7.39
C SER A 4 24.71 -2.58 7.87
N ASN A 5 24.93 -1.42 7.27
CA ASN A 5 24.22 -0.16 7.55
C ASN A 5 23.10 0.14 6.53
N GLU A 6 22.80 -0.81 5.62
CA GLU A 6 21.66 -0.67 4.72
C GLU A 6 20.35 -0.57 5.50
N ASP A 7 19.34 0.05 4.91
CA ASP A 7 18.02 0.18 5.53
C ASP A 7 17.50 -1.16 6.07
N GLU A 8 16.93 -1.14 7.26
CA GLU A 8 16.50 -2.35 7.96
C GLU A 8 15.44 -3.14 7.17
N GLY A 9 14.54 -2.46 6.46
CA GLY A 9 13.55 -3.11 5.60
C GLY A 9 14.20 -3.83 4.41
N ILE A 10 15.27 -3.27 3.84
CA ILE A 10 16.06 -3.96 2.80
C ILE A 10 16.73 -5.21 3.39
N ARG A 11 17.31 -5.11 4.58
CA ARG A 11 17.93 -6.27 5.25
C ARG A 11 16.91 -7.36 5.57
N MET A 12 15.69 -7.00 5.99
CA MET A 12 14.58 -7.96 6.17
C MET A 12 14.23 -8.66 4.85
N ALA A 13 14.13 -7.92 3.76
CA ALA A 13 13.86 -8.51 2.44
C ALA A 13 15.01 -9.41 1.96
N VAL A 14 16.26 -9.10 2.30
CA VAL A 14 17.43 -9.98 2.01
C VAL A 14 17.34 -11.30 2.80
N GLU A 15 16.93 -11.27 4.06
CA GLU A 15 16.69 -12.51 4.81
C GLU A 15 15.53 -13.34 4.23
N ASN A 16 14.46 -12.68 3.75
CA ASN A 16 13.39 -13.36 3.02
C ASN A 16 13.91 -14.00 1.72
N LEU A 17 14.77 -13.31 0.95
CA LEU A 17 15.39 -13.85 -0.26
C LEU A 17 16.25 -15.09 0.06
N LYS A 18 16.99 -15.06 1.15
CA LYS A 18 17.79 -16.22 1.60
C LYS A 18 16.90 -17.43 1.88
N GLU A 19 15.75 -17.23 2.54
CA GLU A 19 14.78 -18.30 2.78
C GLU A 19 14.10 -18.75 1.46
N ASP A 20 13.88 -17.84 0.53
CA ASP A 20 13.34 -18.16 -0.80
C ASP A 20 14.31 -19.02 -1.63
N PHE A 21 15.62 -18.76 -1.56
CA PHE A 21 16.64 -19.64 -2.10
C PHE A 21 16.56 -21.04 -1.49
N PHE A 22 16.39 -21.11 -0.17
CA PHE A 22 16.24 -22.42 0.50
C PHE A 22 14.99 -23.17 0.05
N ARG A 23 13.85 -22.47 -0.10
CA ARG A 23 12.62 -23.09 -0.62
C ARG A 23 12.81 -23.66 -2.02
N VAL A 24 13.55 -22.95 -2.87
CA VAL A 24 13.75 -23.35 -4.27
C VAL A 24 14.83 -24.42 -4.41
N SER A 25 15.96 -24.29 -3.73
CA SER A 25 17.16 -25.12 -4.00
C SER A 25 17.58 -26.04 -2.83
N GLY A 26 16.97 -25.90 -1.68
CA GLY A 26 17.42 -26.58 -0.46
C GLY A 26 18.70 -25.99 0.17
N ASN A 27 19.30 -24.97 -0.46
CA ASN A 27 20.51 -24.33 0.03
C ASN A 27 20.25 -22.92 0.53
N ARG A 28 20.80 -22.57 1.69
CA ARG A 28 20.74 -21.20 2.23
C ARG A 28 22.01 -20.43 1.88
N PRO A 29 21.93 -19.35 1.09
CA PRO A 29 23.07 -18.47 0.87
C PRO A 29 23.52 -17.81 2.19
N VAL A 30 24.81 -17.54 2.30
CA VAL A 30 25.36 -16.75 3.41
C VAL A 30 25.17 -15.27 3.11
N VAL A 31 24.57 -14.53 4.04
CA VAL A 31 24.50 -13.07 3.97
C VAL A 31 25.76 -12.49 4.60
N SER A 32 26.47 -11.64 3.85
CA SER A 32 27.74 -11.03 4.27
C SER A 32 27.77 -9.55 3.91
N SER A 33 28.49 -8.75 4.67
CA SER A 33 28.78 -7.34 4.36
C SER A 33 30.07 -7.16 3.56
N SER A 34 30.87 -8.22 3.39
CA SER A 34 32.11 -8.21 2.59
C SER A 34 32.11 -9.36 1.60
N ALA A 35 32.72 -9.14 0.45
CA ALA A 35 32.93 -10.21 -0.51
C ALA A 35 33.94 -11.21 0.04
N GLY A 36 33.55 -12.50 0.02
CA GLY A 36 34.49 -13.61 0.22
C GLY A 36 35.30 -13.87 -1.04
N ASN A 37 35.95 -15.04 -1.10
CA ASN A 37 36.63 -15.53 -2.32
C ASN A 37 35.67 -16.32 -3.23
N ASP A 38 34.39 -16.03 -3.15
CA ASP A 38 33.36 -16.73 -3.91
C ASP A 38 33.37 -16.29 -5.37
N SER A 39 33.29 -17.23 -6.30
CA SER A 39 33.28 -16.95 -7.72
C SER A 39 31.99 -16.30 -8.20
N VAL A 40 30.90 -16.47 -7.47
CA VAL A 40 29.55 -15.92 -7.79
C VAL A 40 28.92 -15.33 -6.52
N CYS A 41 28.40 -14.10 -6.65
CA CYS A 41 27.75 -13.38 -5.56
C CYS A 41 26.43 -12.73 -6.01
N ILE A 42 25.58 -12.39 -5.04
CA ILE A 42 24.46 -11.47 -5.24
C ILE A 42 24.75 -10.20 -4.44
N TYR A 43 24.80 -9.05 -5.10
CA TYR A 43 24.94 -7.74 -4.48
C TYR A 43 23.57 -7.08 -4.38
N VAL A 44 23.22 -6.63 -3.20
CA VAL A 44 21.92 -5.99 -2.94
C VAL A 44 22.16 -4.67 -2.22
N GLY A 45 21.56 -3.60 -2.72
CA GLY A 45 21.56 -2.32 -2.02
C GLY A 45 20.76 -1.24 -2.73
N SER A 46 20.47 -0.18 -2.00
CA SER A 46 19.97 1.07 -2.56
C SER A 46 21.10 1.82 -3.27
N MET A 47 20.78 2.79 -4.12
CA MET A 47 21.81 3.63 -4.74
C MET A 47 22.68 4.41 -3.72
N GLU A 48 22.20 4.49 -2.47
CA GLU A 48 22.92 5.11 -1.36
C GLU A 48 23.94 4.16 -0.71
N SER A 49 23.85 2.87 -0.94
CA SER A 49 24.76 1.90 -0.35
C SER A 49 26.18 2.00 -0.92
N PRO A 50 27.23 1.80 -0.13
CA PRO A 50 28.63 1.89 -0.59
C PRO A 50 28.94 1.00 -1.77
N ILE A 51 28.39 -0.21 -1.79
CA ILE A 51 28.64 -1.18 -2.86
C ILE A 51 28.05 -0.71 -4.19
N ILE A 52 26.82 -0.20 -4.19
CA ILE A 52 26.15 0.28 -5.40
C ILE A 52 26.82 1.58 -5.89
N ARG A 53 27.16 2.50 -4.99
CA ARG A 53 27.92 3.72 -5.32
C ARG A 53 29.26 3.39 -5.98
N GLN A 54 29.97 2.37 -5.49
CA GLN A 54 31.23 1.94 -6.11
C GLN A 54 31.00 1.40 -7.51
N LEU A 55 29.99 0.55 -7.73
CA LEU A 55 29.64 0.04 -9.06
C LEU A 55 29.23 1.16 -10.04
N ILE A 56 28.54 2.19 -9.55
CA ILE A 56 28.20 3.39 -10.35
C ILE A 56 29.48 4.15 -10.70
N LYS A 57 30.36 4.41 -9.75
CA LYS A 57 31.64 5.10 -9.95
C LYS A 57 32.50 4.36 -10.96
N ASP A 58 32.53 3.04 -10.93
CA ASP A 58 33.28 2.17 -11.84
C ASP A 58 32.55 1.97 -13.18
N LYS A 59 31.43 2.69 -13.41
CA LYS A 59 30.59 2.62 -14.62
C LYS A 59 30.09 1.21 -14.97
N LYS A 60 29.98 0.35 -13.97
CA LYS A 60 29.39 -1.00 -14.08
C LYS A 60 27.85 -0.94 -14.08
N ILE A 61 27.29 0.07 -13.42
CA ILE A 61 25.84 0.38 -13.38
C ILE A 61 25.68 1.84 -13.82
N SER A 62 24.65 2.11 -14.61
CA SER A 62 24.30 3.47 -15.03
C SER A 62 23.56 4.20 -13.91
N GLU A 63 24.12 5.29 -13.41
CA GLU A 63 23.46 6.17 -12.43
C GLU A 63 22.10 6.67 -12.94
N LYS A 64 21.98 6.99 -14.24
CA LYS A 64 20.75 7.49 -14.86
C LYS A 64 19.57 6.54 -14.74
N GLU A 65 19.82 5.25 -14.55
CA GLU A 65 18.76 4.26 -14.37
C GLU A 65 18.08 4.37 -13.01
N LEU A 66 18.74 4.96 -12.00
CA LEU A 66 18.28 5.01 -10.63
C LEU A 66 18.11 6.44 -10.10
N ALA A 67 19.02 7.36 -10.46
CA ALA A 67 19.00 8.71 -9.91
C ALA A 67 17.74 9.49 -10.29
N GLY A 68 17.07 10.05 -9.26
CA GLY A 68 15.84 10.80 -9.42
C GLY A 68 14.60 9.95 -9.77
N LYS A 69 14.74 8.62 -9.70
CA LYS A 69 13.64 7.67 -9.90
C LYS A 69 12.98 7.32 -8.58
N ASN A 70 11.71 6.96 -8.65
CA ASN A 70 10.95 6.53 -7.48
C ASN A 70 10.66 5.03 -7.58
N GLU A 71 11.00 4.30 -6.52
CA GLU A 71 10.70 2.87 -6.36
C GLU A 71 11.14 2.00 -7.56
N LYS A 72 12.13 2.48 -8.32
CA LYS A 72 12.70 1.75 -9.45
C LYS A 72 13.83 0.83 -8.98
N TYR A 73 13.93 -0.32 -9.62
CA TYR A 73 15.05 -1.25 -9.45
C TYR A 73 15.65 -1.66 -10.80
N ILE A 74 16.89 -2.14 -10.74
CA ILE A 74 17.55 -2.89 -11.80
C ILE A 74 18.10 -4.18 -11.23
N ILE A 75 18.02 -5.25 -12.00
CA ILE A 75 18.68 -6.54 -11.76
C ILE A 75 19.61 -6.80 -12.91
N SER A 76 20.92 -6.82 -12.66
CA SER A 76 21.95 -6.92 -13.72
C SER A 76 22.98 -7.97 -13.37
N LEU A 77 23.33 -8.83 -14.33
CA LEU A 77 24.47 -9.73 -14.21
C LEU A 77 25.75 -9.02 -14.67
N LEU A 78 26.72 -8.89 -13.78
CA LEU A 78 28.02 -8.26 -14.05
C LEU A 78 29.13 -9.29 -14.04
N GLU A 79 29.98 -9.25 -15.07
CA GLU A 79 31.24 -9.97 -15.11
C GLU A 79 32.34 -9.13 -14.43
N HIS A 80 33.13 -9.77 -13.58
CA HIS A 80 34.21 -9.16 -12.83
C HIS A 80 33.84 -7.82 -12.17
N PRO A 81 32.81 -7.80 -11.30
CA PRO A 81 32.34 -6.57 -10.65
C PRO A 81 33.42 -5.95 -9.75
N GLN A 82 34.26 -6.79 -9.15
CA GLN A 82 35.43 -6.41 -8.34
C GLN A 82 36.49 -7.51 -8.37
N LYS A 83 37.70 -7.19 -7.87
CA LYS A 83 38.80 -8.15 -7.80
C LYS A 83 38.43 -9.37 -6.95
N GLY A 84 38.64 -10.56 -7.47
CA GLY A 84 38.36 -11.84 -6.82
C GLY A 84 36.95 -12.38 -7.04
N ILE A 85 36.03 -11.62 -7.65
CA ILE A 85 34.67 -12.07 -7.96
C ILE A 85 34.51 -12.20 -9.46
N ALA A 86 34.22 -13.41 -9.94
CA ALA A 86 34.07 -13.64 -11.38
C ALA A 86 32.73 -13.07 -11.89
N ARG A 87 31.64 -13.26 -11.15
CA ARG A 87 30.29 -12.78 -11.52
C ARG A 87 29.52 -12.29 -10.30
N ALA A 88 28.72 -11.26 -10.49
CA ALA A 88 27.72 -10.88 -9.50
C ALA A 88 26.38 -10.56 -10.18
N LEU A 89 25.31 -11.10 -9.60
CA LEU A 89 23.98 -10.57 -9.83
C LEU A 89 23.80 -9.36 -8.91
N VAL A 90 23.52 -8.21 -9.51
CA VAL A 90 23.34 -6.97 -8.77
C VAL A 90 21.86 -6.59 -8.76
N ILE A 91 21.31 -6.42 -7.56
CA ILE A 91 19.99 -5.85 -7.33
C ILE A 91 20.22 -4.46 -6.75
N ALA A 92 19.94 -3.42 -7.53
CA ALA A 92 20.10 -2.05 -7.12
C ALA A 92 18.79 -1.27 -7.24
N GLY A 93 18.37 -0.62 -6.15
CA GLY A 93 17.18 0.22 -6.12
C GLY A 93 17.50 1.70 -6.09
N SER A 94 16.61 2.53 -6.67
CA SER A 94 16.67 3.99 -6.56
C SER A 94 16.46 4.48 -5.12
N ASP A 95 15.76 3.69 -4.33
CA ASP A 95 15.42 3.93 -2.94
C ASP A 95 15.16 2.60 -2.21
N LYS A 96 14.75 2.68 -0.94
CA LYS A 96 14.41 1.53 -0.10
C LYS A 96 13.42 0.57 -0.80
N ARG A 97 12.26 1.08 -1.25
CA ARG A 97 11.21 0.25 -1.85
C ARG A 97 11.62 -0.31 -3.20
N GLY A 98 12.30 0.47 -4.03
CA GLY A 98 12.86 -0.04 -5.28
C GLY A 98 13.78 -1.23 -5.04
N THR A 99 14.66 -1.16 -4.03
CA THR A 99 15.54 -2.28 -3.68
C THR A 99 14.75 -3.51 -3.23
N ILE A 100 13.75 -3.33 -2.36
CA ILE A 100 12.88 -4.40 -1.87
C ILE A 100 12.12 -5.07 -3.03
N TYR A 101 11.59 -4.28 -3.97
CA TYR A 101 10.91 -4.82 -5.15
C TYR A 101 11.84 -5.62 -6.06
N GLY A 102 13.09 -5.17 -6.25
CA GLY A 102 14.08 -5.94 -6.99
C GLY A 102 14.41 -7.27 -6.33
N ILE A 103 14.46 -7.31 -5.00
CA ILE A 103 14.66 -8.54 -4.23
C ILE A 103 13.47 -9.50 -4.46
N TYR A 104 12.25 -9.03 -4.28
CA TYR A 104 11.07 -9.89 -4.44
C TYR A 104 10.76 -10.25 -5.90
N GLU A 105 11.19 -9.41 -6.86
CA GLU A 105 11.16 -9.79 -8.27
C GLU A 105 12.07 -10.98 -8.54
N LEU A 106 13.29 -11.00 -8.00
CA LEU A 106 14.16 -12.17 -8.10
C LEU A 106 13.53 -13.41 -7.48
N SER A 107 12.90 -13.27 -6.30
CA SER A 107 12.17 -14.37 -5.64
C SER A 107 11.06 -14.92 -6.55
N ARG A 108 10.27 -14.06 -7.16
CA ARG A 108 9.19 -14.43 -8.08
C ARG A 108 9.73 -15.16 -9.33
N GLN A 109 10.80 -14.65 -9.92
CA GLN A 109 11.47 -15.26 -11.08
C GLN A 109 12.09 -16.63 -10.76
N MET A 110 12.50 -16.87 -9.52
CA MET A 110 12.93 -18.19 -9.07
C MET A 110 11.78 -19.17 -8.88
N GLY A 111 10.54 -18.70 -8.84
CA GLY A 111 9.32 -19.51 -8.68
C GLY A 111 8.74 -19.47 -7.26
N VAL A 112 9.07 -18.47 -6.47
CA VAL A 112 8.39 -18.23 -5.18
C VAL A 112 7.24 -17.26 -5.39
N SER A 113 6.03 -17.77 -5.40
CA SER A 113 4.81 -16.94 -5.54
C SER A 113 4.72 -15.91 -4.40
N PRO A 114 4.24 -14.68 -4.65
CA PRO A 114 3.85 -13.76 -3.59
C PRO A 114 2.89 -14.38 -2.57
N TRP A 115 2.07 -15.31 -3.02
CA TRP A 115 1.05 -16.02 -2.22
C TRP A 115 1.55 -17.30 -1.55
N TYR A 116 2.87 -17.58 -1.60
CA TYR A 116 3.45 -18.82 -1.07
C TYR A 116 3.00 -19.16 0.34
N TRP A 117 2.87 -18.13 1.18
CA TRP A 117 2.49 -18.29 2.58
C TRP A 117 0.97 -18.19 2.79
N TRP A 118 0.31 -17.21 2.13
CA TRP A 118 -1.11 -16.93 2.32
C TRP A 118 -2.03 -17.95 1.66
N ALA A 119 -1.63 -18.49 0.53
CA ALA A 119 -2.42 -19.43 -0.27
C ALA A 119 -1.79 -20.83 -0.36
N ASP A 120 -0.79 -21.12 0.51
CA ASP A 120 -0.10 -22.41 0.57
C ASP A 120 0.47 -22.86 -0.78
N VAL A 121 0.92 -21.91 -1.61
CA VAL A 121 1.46 -22.21 -2.93
C VAL A 121 2.82 -22.89 -2.81
N PRO A 122 2.95 -24.15 -3.26
CA PRO A 122 4.21 -24.88 -3.12
C PRO A 122 5.28 -24.30 -4.03
N THR A 123 6.49 -24.14 -3.50
CA THR A 123 7.66 -23.80 -4.32
C THR A 123 8.23 -25.06 -4.96
N VAL A 124 8.37 -25.05 -6.28
CA VAL A 124 8.95 -26.18 -7.02
C VAL A 124 10.46 -26.22 -6.76
N HIS A 125 10.96 -27.35 -6.27
CA HIS A 125 12.39 -27.57 -6.05
C HIS A 125 13.18 -27.56 -7.37
N ARG A 126 14.32 -26.87 -7.39
CA ARG A 126 15.24 -26.79 -8.52
C ARG A 126 16.68 -26.97 -8.03
N GLU A 127 17.35 -27.97 -8.53
CA GLU A 127 18.78 -28.18 -8.19
C GLU A 127 19.66 -27.02 -8.65
N ASN A 128 19.31 -26.38 -9.75
CA ASN A 128 20.05 -25.27 -10.32
C ASN A 128 19.12 -24.10 -10.66
N VAL A 129 19.55 -22.90 -10.30
CA VAL A 129 18.90 -21.64 -10.68
C VAL A 129 19.77 -20.94 -11.71
N TYR A 130 19.24 -20.71 -12.90
CA TYR A 130 19.93 -20.06 -14.00
C TYR A 130 19.46 -18.63 -14.18
N ILE A 131 20.40 -17.73 -14.45
CA ILE A 131 20.12 -16.32 -14.72
C ILE A 131 20.54 -16.02 -16.16
N ARG A 132 19.64 -15.45 -16.94
CA ARG A 132 19.99 -14.97 -18.28
C ARG A 132 20.82 -13.70 -18.16
N PRO A 133 21.92 -13.57 -18.95
CA PRO A 133 22.67 -12.32 -19.02
C PRO A 133 21.78 -11.15 -19.44
N GLY A 134 22.03 -9.99 -18.86
CA GLY A 134 21.29 -8.77 -19.21
C GLY A 134 21.04 -7.89 -17.99
N SER A 135 20.28 -6.84 -18.24
CA SER A 135 19.76 -5.93 -17.21
C SER A 135 18.24 -5.86 -17.32
N TYR A 136 17.57 -6.01 -16.20
CA TYR A 136 16.12 -6.12 -16.11
C TYR A 136 15.57 -5.05 -15.18
N SER A 137 14.42 -4.47 -15.52
CA SER A 137 13.69 -3.50 -14.72
C SER A 137 12.25 -3.43 -15.18
N ASP A 138 11.31 -3.23 -14.27
CA ASP A 138 9.91 -2.92 -14.59
C ASP A 138 9.63 -1.42 -14.71
N GLY A 139 10.68 -0.60 -14.60
CA GLY A 139 10.56 0.86 -14.61
C GLY A 139 10.04 1.42 -13.26
N GLU A 140 9.54 2.65 -13.30
CA GLU A 140 8.91 3.29 -12.16
C GLU A 140 7.40 2.97 -12.13
N PRO A 141 6.79 2.83 -10.95
CA PRO A 141 5.34 2.66 -10.86
C PRO A 141 4.60 3.89 -11.40
N LYS A 142 3.50 3.66 -12.09
CA LYS A 142 2.65 4.71 -12.66
C LYS A 142 1.70 5.32 -11.64
N VAL A 143 1.30 4.55 -10.63
CA VAL A 143 0.49 5.03 -9.50
C VAL A 143 1.38 5.13 -8.27
N LYS A 144 1.37 6.30 -7.61
CA LYS A 144 2.30 6.59 -6.52
C LYS A 144 2.05 5.76 -5.27
N TYR A 145 0.81 5.74 -4.75
CA TYR A 145 0.42 4.93 -3.61
C TYR A 145 -0.51 3.82 -4.10
N ARG A 146 -0.15 2.57 -3.83
CA ARG A 146 -0.82 1.37 -4.33
C ARG A 146 -1.01 0.38 -3.20
N GLY A 147 -2.26 0.00 -2.92
CA GLY A 147 -2.45 -0.87 -1.78
C GLY A 147 -3.86 -1.39 -1.58
N ILE A 148 -4.02 -2.03 -0.44
CA ILE A 148 -5.23 -2.72 -0.03
C ILE A 148 -5.79 -2.16 1.27
N PHE A 149 -7.08 -2.35 1.47
CA PHE A 149 -7.78 -2.08 2.70
C PHE A 149 -8.41 -3.36 3.24
N LEU A 150 -7.98 -3.79 4.43
CA LEU A 150 -8.60 -4.88 5.18
C LEU A 150 -9.78 -4.31 5.97
N ASN A 151 -10.99 -4.46 5.46
CA ASN A 151 -12.17 -3.81 6.01
C ASN A 151 -13.15 -4.79 6.67
N ASP A 152 -13.58 -5.80 5.93
CA ASP A 152 -14.63 -6.73 6.35
C ASP A 152 -14.03 -8.05 6.87
N GLU A 153 -13.04 -7.93 7.74
CA GLU A 153 -12.19 -9.01 8.23
C GLU A 153 -12.87 -10.01 9.17
N ALA A 154 -14.04 -9.69 9.69
CA ALA A 154 -14.79 -10.58 10.59
C ALA A 154 -15.91 -11.30 9.83
N PRO A 155 -16.16 -12.61 10.13
CA PRO A 155 -15.45 -13.45 11.09
C PRO A 155 -14.25 -14.19 10.51
N ALA A 156 -14.04 -14.22 9.18
CA ALA A 156 -13.10 -15.11 8.53
C ALA A 156 -11.64 -14.77 8.89
N LEU A 157 -11.14 -13.62 8.46
CA LEU A 157 -9.75 -13.23 8.70
C LEU A 157 -9.48 -12.99 10.18
N SER A 158 -10.41 -12.34 10.90
CA SER A 158 -10.21 -12.06 12.33
C SER A 158 -10.16 -13.33 13.17
N GLY A 159 -11.06 -14.29 12.93
CA GLY A 159 -11.04 -15.58 13.62
C GLY A 159 -9.75 -16.34 13.40
N TRP A 160 -9.30 -16.40 12.14
CA TRP A 160 -8.05 -17.04 11.77
C TRP A 160 -6.84 -16.30 12.37
N ALA A 161 -6.80 -14.96 12.33
CA ALA A 161 -5.72 -14.17 12.90
C ALA A 161 -5.62 -14.34 14.42
N HIS A 162 -6.75 -14.40 15.12
CA HIS A 162 -6.78 -14.69 16.55
C HIS A 162 -6.25 -16.08 16.86
N GLU A 163 -6.59 -17.10 16.09
CA GLU A 163 -6.08 -18.46 16.28
C GLU A 163 -4.57 -18.54 16.06
N LYS A 164 -4.07 -17.92 14.99
CA LYS A 164 -2.66 -18.06 14.57
C LYS A 164 -1.70 -17.09 15.27
N PHE A 165 -2.15 -15.89 15.59
CA PHE A 165 -1.29 -14.80 16.08
C PHE A 165 -1.78 -14.17 17.39
N GLY A 166 -2.99 -14.50 17.85
CA GLY A 166 -3.62 -13.86 18.99
C GLY A 166 -4.34 -12.54 18.66
N GLY A 167 -4.45 -12.20 17.38
CA GLY A 167 -5.11 -10.99 16.88
C GLY A 167 -4.35 -10.31 15.75
N PHE A 168 -4.76 -9.08 15.41
CA PHE A 168 -4.14 -8.25 14.38
C PHE A 168 -2.92 -7.47 14.94
N ASN A 169 -1.90 -8.20 15.34
CA ASN A 169 -0.66 -7.67 15.91
C ASN A 169 0.46 -7.59 14.86
N SER A 170 1.65 -7.16 15.29
CA SER A 170 2.82 -7.01 14.43
C SER A 170 3.24 -8.29 13.73
N LYS A 171 3.07 -9.47 14.33
CA LYS A 171 3.36 -10.76 13.70
C LYS A 171 2.42 -11.08 12.55
N PHE A 172 1.14 -10.71 12.69
CA PHE A 172 0.16 -10.81 11.61
C PHE A 172 0.49 -9.81 10.50
N TYR A 173 0.68 -8.53 10.85
CA TYR A 173 0.94 -7.48 9.87
C TYR A 173 2.26 -7.66 9.14
N GLU A 174 3.28 -8.25 9.76
CA GLU A 174 4.53 -8.61 9.04
C GLU A 174 4.24 -9.44 7.79
N LYS A 175 3.35 -10.44 7.91
CA LYS A 175 2.95 -11.29 6.78
C LYS A 175 2.11 -10.56 5.74
N VAL A 176 1.26 -9.63 6.17
CA VAL A 176 0.49 -8.79 5.24
C VAL A 176 1.42 -7.81 4.51
N PHE A 177 2.32 -7.15 5.22
CA PHE A 177 3.27 -6.21 4.64
C PHE A 177 4.21 -6.88 3.64
N GLU A 178 4.71 -8.07 3.98
CA GLU A 178 5.49 -8.91 3.07
C GLU A 178 4.71 -9.19 1.77
N LEU A 179 3.45 -9.61 1.87
CA LEU A 179 2.59 -9.87 0.71
C LEU A 179 2.43 -8.63 -0.16
N VAL A 180 2.07 -7.49 0.44
CA VAL A 180 1.89 -6.23 -0.28
C VAL A 180 3.15 -5.81 -1.01
N LEU A 181 4.32 -5.94 -0.37
CA LEU A 181 5.62 -5.62 -0.98
C LEU A 181 6.00 -6.61 -2.10
N ARG A 182 5.72 -7.90 -1.94
CA ARG A 182 5.94 -8.90 -3.00
C ARG A 182 5.06 -8.65 -4.23
N LEU A 183 3.90 -8.06 -4.03
CA LEU A 183 2.98 -7.59 -5.08
C LEU A 183 3.29 -6.14 -5.55
N LYS A 184 4.43 -5.56 -5.15
CA LYS A 184 4.86 -4.20 -5.48
C LYS A 184 3.90 -3.10 -5.04
N GLY A 185 3.07 -3.38 -4.03
CA GLY A 185 2.30 -2.37 -3.30
C GLY A 185 3.17 -1.66 -2.27
N ASN A 186 2.72 -0.48 -1.83
CA ASN A 186 3.43 0.34 -0.83
C ASN A 186 2.49 0.99 0.20
N PHE A 187 1.18 0.78 0.07
CA PHE A 187 0.19 1.49 0.86
C PHE A 187 -0.83 0.55 1.48
N MET A 188 -1.33 0.88 2.68
CA MET A 188 -2.32 0.07 3.34
C MET A 188 -3.24 0.88 4.25
N TRP A 189 -4.53 0.52 4.26
CA TRP A 189 -5.46 0.77 5.36
C TRP A 189 -5.64 -0.52 6.14
N PRO A 190 -5.41 -0.50 7.47
CA PRO A 190 -5.48 -1.70 8.30
C PRO A 190 -6.91 -2.11 8.62
N ALA A 191 -7.07 -3.27 9.24
CA ALA A 191 -8.31 -3.73 9.84
C ALA A 191 -8.87 -2.69 10.81
N MET A 192 -10.18 -2.37 10.70
CA MET A 192 -10.77 -1.29 11.48
C MET A 192 -11.92 -1.71 12.38
N TRP A 193 -12.79 -2.62 11.97
CA TRP A 193 -13.96 -3.02 12.78
C TRP A 193 -13.53 -3.77 14.03
N GLY A 194 -13.73 -3.14 15.19
CA GLY A 194 -13.28 -3.70 16.48
C GLY A 194 -11.77 -3.58 16.75
N ASN A 195 -10.99 -3.11 15.79
CA ASN A 195 -9.53 -3.06 15.83
C ASN A 195 -9.00 -1.63 15.78
N ALA A 196 -7.83 -1.42 16.37
CA ALA A 196 -7.12 -0.14 16.37
C ALA A 196 -5.64 -0.39 16.11
N PHE A 197 -5.23 -0.33 14.87
CA PHE A 197 -3.91 -0.72 14.38
C PHE A 197 -2.74 -0.27 15.27
N TYR A 198 -2.72 1.01 15.66
CA TYR A 198 -1.65 1.56 16.48
C TYR A 198 -1.82 1.33 17.98
N ASP A 199 -3.00 0.89 18.44
CA ASP A 199 -3.31 0.70 19.85
C ASP A 199 -3.33 -0.78 20.25
N ASP A 200 -3.67 -1.67 19.32
CA ASP A 200 -3.69 -3.11 19.54
C ASP A 200 -2.28 -3.69 19.71
N ASP A 201 -1.30 -3.14 18.98
CA ASP A 201 0.12 -3.47 19.16
C ASP A 201 0.97 -2.24 18.82
N ALA A 202 1.76 -1.78 19.78
CA ALA A 202 2.66 -0.63 19.62
C ALA A 202 3.73 -0.82 18.53
N GLU A 203 4.05 -2.08 18.17
CA GLU A 203 5.03 -2.42 17.15
C GLU A 203 4.45 -2.35 15.71
N ASN A 204 3.13 -2.30 15.54
CA ASN A 204 2.51 -2.26 14.22
C ASN A 204 2.99 -1.07 13.37
N GLY A 205 3.00 0.14 13.93
CA GLY A 205 3.45 1.35 13.25
C GLY A 205 4.95 1.37 12.92
N PRO A 206 5.83 1.12 13.90
CA PRO A 206 7.26 0.96 13.65
C PRO A 206 7.57 -0.09 12.59
N LEU A 207 6.93 -1.25 12.64
CA LEU A 207 7.13 -2.33 11.68
C LEU A 207 6.73 -1.92 10.26
N ALA A 208 5.56 -1.30 10.08
CA ALA A 208 5.13 -0.79 8.78
C ALA A 208 6.18 0.16 8.18
N ASN A 209 6.61 1.14 8.96
CA ASN A 209 7.62 2.11 8.54
C ASN A 209 8.98 1.45 8.23
N LYS A 210 9.40 0.48 9.05
CA LYS A 210 10.62 -0.31 8.85
C LYS A 210 10.56 -1.08 7.53
N MET A 211 9.51 -1.82 7.27
CA MET A 211 9.35 -2.60 6.04
C MET A 211 9.12 -1.74 4.80
N GLY A 212 8.72 -0.47 4.94
CA GLY A 212 8.48 0.45 3.82
C GLY A 212 7.02 0.51 3.39
N ILE A 213 6.09 0.08 4.24
CA ILE A 213 4.65 0.28 4.03
C ILE A 213 4.23 1.64 4.55
N ILE A 214 3.58 2.41 3.69
CA ILE A 214 2.99 3.71 4.00
C ILE A 214 1.59 3.45 4.55
N MET A 215 1.36 3.82 5.79
CA MET A 215 0.05 3.61 6.41
C MET A 215 -0.89 4.79 6.17
N GLY A 216 -2.14 4.48 5.91
CA GLY A 216 -3.26 5.39 6.04
C GLY A 216 -4.29 4.83 7.01
N THR A 217 -5.37 5.57 7.20
CA THR A 217 -6.57 5.11 7.91
C THR A 217 -7.78 5.33 7.03
N SER A 218 -8.86 4.62 7.25
CA SER A 218 -9.96 4.60 6.30
C SER A 218 -10.64 5.98 6.15
N HIS A 219 -11.56 6.06 5.23
CA HIS A 219 -12.23 7.29 4.80
C HIS A 219 -12.96 8.06 5.91
N HIS A 220 -13.35 7.41 7.02
CA HIS A 220 -14.01 8.03 8.16
C HIS A 220 -13.15 8.05 9.44
N GLU A 221 -11.91 7.60 9.36
CA GLU A 221 -10.95 7.48 10.45
C GLU A 221 -9.82 8.52 10.29
N PRO A 222 -10.05 9.79 10.63
CA PRO A 222 -9.07 10.85 10.37
C PRO A 222 -7.89 10.85 11.34
N MET A 223 -6.78 11.49 10.89
CA MET A 223 -5.66 11.89 11.73
C MET A 223 -4.84 10.74 12.33
N ALA A 224 -4.63 9.67 11.53
CA ALA A 224 -3.89 8.47 11.93
C ALA A 224 -4.45 7.79 13.19
N LEU A 225 -5.76 7.69 13.25
CA LEU A 225 -6.53 7.07 14.33
C LEU A 225 -7.57 6.13 13.75
N ASN A 226 -7.97 5.13 14.52
CA ASN A 226 -9.08 4.27 14.19
C ASN A 226 -10.33 4.66 14.99
N GLN A 227 -11.51 4.32 14.51
CA GLN A 227 -12.76 4.55 15.24
C GLN A 227 -12.75 3.84 16.61
N GLN A 228 -12.06 2.71 16.68
CA GLN A 228 -11.90 1.97 17.94
C GLN A 228 -10.98 2.71 18.94
N ASP A 229 -10.01 3.49 18.48
CA ASP A 229 -9.23 4.39 19.37
C ASP A 229 -10.17 5.36 20.10
N TRP A 230 -11.18 5.92 19.40
CA TRP A 230 -12.16 6.81 20.03
C TRP A 230 -12.99 6.10 21.09
N LYS A 231 -13.48 4.89 20.82
CA LYS A 231 -14.24 4.10 21.79
C LYS A 231 -13.43 3.77 23.05
N ARG A 232 -12.11 3.64 22.92
CA ARG A 232 -11.21 3.33 24.05
C ARG A 232 -10.72 4.56 24.80
N ARG A 233 -10.45 5.66 24.11
CA ARG A 233 -9.72 6.84 24.62
C ARG A 233 -10.49 8.14 24.51
N GLY A 234 -11.50 8.19 23.66
CA GLY A 234 -12.32 9.38 23.47
C GLY A 234 -13.23 9.66 24.66
N SER A 235 -13.71 10.88 24.71
CA SER A 235 -14.67 11.31 25.73
C SER A 235 -15.76 12.18 25.11
N GLY A 236 -17.00 11.94 25.49
CA GLY A 236 -18.15 12.64 24.94
C GLY A 236 -18.55 12.12 23.55
N ARG A 237 -19.34 12.92 22.84
CA ARG A 237 -19.88 12.53 21.53
C ARG A 237 -18.87 12.71 20.41
N TRP A 238 -18.93 11.86 19.40
CA TRP A 238 -18.27 12.03 18.12
C TRP A 238 -19.03 13.08 17.27
N ASP A 239 -19.01 14.32 17.78
CA ASP A 239 -19.72 15.46 17.20
C ASP A 239 -18.88 16.73 17.37
N TYR A 240 -18.39 17.26 16.25
CA TYR A 240 -17.49 18.41 16.29
C TYR A 240 -18.19 19.72 16.66
N GLN A 241 -19.52 19.82 16.57
CA GLN A 241 -20.25 21.01 16.99
C GLN A 241 -20.24 21.15 18.50
N THR A 242 -20.35 20.05 19.23
CA THR A 242 -20.49 20.02 20.68
C THR A 242 -19.23 19.59 21.43
N ASN A 243 -18.28 18.91 20.74
CA ASN A 243 -17.10 18.30 21.37
C ASN A 243 -15.78 18.60 20.62
N SER A 244 -15.66 19.75 19.96
CA SER A 244 -14.53 20.08 19.10
C SER A 244 -13.18 20.03 19.82
N LYS A 245 -13.12 20.48 21.07
CA LYS A 245 -11.85 20.52 21.83
C LYS A 245 -11.31 19.12 22.08
N THR A 246 -12.12 18.21 22.57
CA THR A 246 -11.72 16.81 22.84
C THR A 246 -11.32 16.10 21.55
N LEU A 247 -12.05 16.33 20.45
CA LEU A 247 -11.71 15.77 19.16
C LEU A 247 -10.37 16.30 18.63
N GLN A 248 -10.06 17.59 18.80
CA GLN A 248 -8.76 18.14 18.43
C GLN A 248 -7.62 17.57 19.29
N GLU A 249 -7.82 17.38 20.58
CA GLU A 249 -6.87 16.73 21.47
C GLU A 249 -6.62 15.28 21.05
N PHE A 250 -7.68 14.54 20.72
CA PHE A 250 -7.62 13.18 20.22
C PHE A 250 -6.88 13.09 18.86
N TRP A 251 -7.19 13.95 17.92
CA TRP A 251 -6.47 14.03 16.63
C TRP A 251 -5.00 14.42 16.79
N THR A 252 -4.70 15.30 17.74
CA THR A 252 -3.31 15.65 18.07
C THR A 252 -2.56 14.42 18.56
N PHE A 253 -3.15 13.65 19.47
CA PHE A 253 -2.57 12.40 19.96
C PHE A 253 -2.25 11.42 18.81
N GLY A 254 -3.17 11.20 17.86
CA GLY A 254 -2.93 10.30 16.72
C GLY A 254 -1.76 10.76 15.85
N MET A 255 -1.70 12.06 15.57
CA MET A 255 -0.61 12.64 14.79
C MET A 255 0.73 12.60 15.52
N GLU A 256 0.76 12.81 16.85
CA GLU A 256 1.98 12.71 17.66
C GLU A 256 2.50 11.25 17.70
N ARG A 257 1.61 10.29 17.92
CA ARG A 257 1.93 8.86 17.89
C ARG A 257 2.58 8.45 16.57
N ALA A 258 2.01 8.88 15.46
CA ALA A 258 2.49 8.54 14.12
C ALA A 258 3.53 9.52 13.54
N ARG A 259 4.07 10.46 14.34
CA ARG A 259 4.87 11.60 13.86
C ARG A 259 6.01 11.22 12.93
N ASN A 260 6.75 10.17 13.27
CA ASN A 260 8.01 9.78 12.62
C ASN A 260 7.83 8.71 11.53
N TRP A 261 6.61 8.24 11.27
CA TRP A 261 6.36 7.19 10.28
C TRP A 261 5.84 7.76 8.98
N GLU A 262 6.18 7.11 7.87
CA GLU A 262 5.58 7.42 6.57
C GLU A 262 4.08 7.13 6.61
N LYS A 263 3.30 8.12 6.17
CA LYS A 263 1.83 8.01 6.19
C LYS A 263 1.19 8.94 5.17
N VAL A 264 -0.04 8.59 4.80
CA VAL A 264 -0.99 9.50 4.16
C VAL A 264 -2.10 9.76 5.17
N VAL A 265 -2.28 11.02 5.56
CA VAL A 265 -3.24 11.39 6.61
C VAL A 265 -4.62 11.58 6.01
N THR A 266 -5.58 10.77 6.45
CA THR A 266 -7.00 11.01 6.15
C THR A 266 -7.46 12.26 6.89
N VAL A 267 -8.07 13.19 6.16
CA VAL A 267 -8.69 14.41 6.70
C VAL A 267 -10.19 14.43 6.42
N GLY A 268 -10.92 15.22 7.17
CA GLY A 268 -12.37 15.25 7.16
C GLY A 268 -12.94 14.50 8.35
N MET A 269 -14.22 14.26 8.33
CA MET A 269 -14.96 13.56 9.37
C MET A 269 -16.30 13.09 8.82
N ARG A 270 -16.74 11.91 9.20
CA ARG A 270 -18.13 11.46 9.08
C ARG A 270 -18.75 11.33 10.48
N GLY A 271 -19.98 10.86 10.57
CA GLY A 271 -20.60 10.52 11.84
C GLY A 271 -19.97 9.31 12.53
N ASP A 272 -20.39 9.00 13.73
CA ASP A 272 -19.92 7.84 14.47
C ASP A 272 -20.29 6.54 13.74
N GLY A 273 -19.41 5.53 13.78
CA GLY A 273 -19.64 4.24 13.15
C GLY A 273 -19.86 4.30 11.63
N ASP A 274 -19.15 5.20 10.93
CA ASP A 274 -19.25 5.41 9.47
C ASP A 274 -20.63 5.95 9.01
N ALA A 275 -21.45 6.48 9.89
CA ALA A 275 -22.70 7.15 9.55
C ALA A 275 -22.43 8.53 8.89
N PRO A 276 -23.39 9.09 8.14
CA PRO A 276 -23.34 10.50 7.74
C PRO A 276 -23.29 11.45 8.93
N MET A 277 -22.64 12.61 8.80
CA MET A 277 -22.65 13.63 9.86
C MET A 277 -24.08 14.05 10.23
N GLY A 278 -24.44 13.90 11.51
CA GLY A 278 -25.80 14.15 12.01
C GLY A 278 -26.80 13.04 11.68
N GLY A 279 -26.34 11.93 11.11
CA GLY A 279 -27.10 10.69 10.91
C GLY A 279 -27.11 9.79 12.14
N GLU A 280 -27.87 8.73 12.09
CA GLU A 280 -27.91 7.68 13.12
C GLU A 280 -27.00 6.52 12.72
N GLU A 281 -26.30 5.95 13.68
CA GLU A 281 -25.47 4.75 13.50
C GLU A 281 -26.30 3.59 12.93
N GLY A 282 -25.76 2.89 11.94
CA GLY A 282 -26.41 1.74 11.29
C GLY A 282 -27.49 2.10 10.25
N LYS A 283 -27.76 3.38 10.02
CA LYS A 283 -28.63 3.83 8.93
C LYS A 283 -27.81 4.33 7.76
N ASP A 284 -27.83 3.58 6.69
CA ASP A 284 -27.16 3.93 5.43
C ASP A 284 -28.00 4.93 4.63
N HIS A 285 -27.85 6.21 4.94
CA HIS A 285 -28.56 7.26 4.24
C HIS A 285 -27.58 8.11 3.41
N GLU A 286 -27.77 8.15 2.10
CA GLU A 286 -27.07 9.12 1.22
C GLU A 286 -27.55 10.56 1.48
N TYR A 287 -28.69 10.73 2.12
CA TYR A 287 -29.29 12.03 2.42
C TYR A 287 -29.05 12.44 3.87
N THR A 288 -28.41 13.59 4.06
CA THR A 288 -28.23 14.21 5.36
C THR A 288 -29.07 15.50 5.46
N PRO A 289 -29.90 15.64 6.49
CA PRO A 289 -30.53 16.92 6.76
C PRO A 289 -29.45 17.99 7.02
N ASN A 290 -29.71 19.24 6.57
CA ASN A 290 -28.84 20.38 6.79
C ASN A 290 -27.46 20.35 6.06
N GLU A 291 -27.38 19.86 4.83
CA GLU A 291 -26.12 19.75 4.05
C GLU A 291 -25.28 21.05 4.04
N LYS A 292 -25.90 22.24 3.91
CA LYS A 292 -25.16 23.52 3.98
C LYS A 292 -24.40 23.70 5.28
N LYS A 293 -25.00 23.31 6.42
CA LYS A 293 -24.34 23.36 7.73
C LYS A 293 -23.22 22.34 7.83
N ASN A 294 -23.46 21.13 7.32
CA ASN A 294 -22.46 20.06 7.28
C ASN A 294 -21.26 20.44 6.41
N ILE A 295 -21.48 21.04 5.24
CA ILE A 295 -20.40 21.57 4.38
C ILE A 295 -19.57 22.62 5.12
N ALA A 296 -20.22 23.59 5.77
CA ALA A 296 -19.51 24.63 6.53
C ALA A 296 -18.71 24.04 7.69
N LEU A 297 -19.31 23.08 8.41
CA LEU A 297 -18.67 22.37 9.52
C LEU A 297 -17.47 21.55 9.03
N LEU A 298 -17.62 20.78 7.96
CA LEU A 298 -16.56 19.94 7.41
C LEU A 298 -15.38 20.78 6.91
N LYS A 299 -15.62 21.93 6.28
CA LYS A 299 -14.57 22.89 5.92
C LYS A 299 -13.78 23.36 7.14
N ARG A 300 -14.45 23.68 8.24
CA ARG A 300 -13.81 24.04 9.50
C ARG A 300 -12.99 22.88 10.05
N ILE A 301 -13.55 21.66 10.09
CA ILE A 301 -12.86 20.46 10.55
C ILE A 301 -11.54 20.24 9.78
N VAL A 302 -11.57 20.26 8.45
CA VAL A 302 -10.38 20.10 7.61
C VAL A 302 -9.32 21.16 7.92
N ASN A 303 -9.73 22.42 8.11
CA ASN A 303 -8.80 23.49 8.46
C ASN A 303 -8.15 23.26 9.82
N ASP A 304 -8.92 22.87 10.83
CA ASP A 304 -8.42 22.63 12.18
C ASP A 304 -7.49 21.39 12.21
N GLN A 305 -7.83 20.34 11.49
CA GLN A 305 -6.96 19.16 11.30
C GLN A 305 -5.63 19.54 10.64
N ARG A 306 -5.65 20.41 9.64
CA ARG A 306 -4.42 20.89 8.98
C ARG A 306 -3.55 21.74 9.89
N GLN A 307 -4.14 22.51 10.81
CA GLN A 307 -3.38 23.23 11.84
C GLN A 307 -2.69 22.25 12.81
N ILE A 308 -3.38 21.17 13.20
CA ILE A 308 -2.79 20.10 14.02
C ILE A 308 -1.62 19.43 13.28
N ILE A 309 -1.80 19.06 12.01
CA ILE A 309 -0.72 18.47 11.19
C ILE A 309 0.51 19.38 11.18
N ARG A 310 0.33 20.69 10.91
CA ARG A 310 1.42 21.66 10.91
C ARG A 310 2.10 21.76 12.26
N LYS A 311 1.31 21.84 13.35
CA LYS A 311 1.82 21.96 14.72
C LYS A 311 2.65 20.74 15.12
N VAL A 312 2.12 19.53 14.88
CA VAL A 312 2.77 18.28 15.29
C VAL A 312 4.01 18.00 14.46
N THR A 313 3.94 18.16 13.14
CA THR A 313 5.07 17.85 12.26
C THR A 313 6.16 18.91 12.26
N GLY A 314 5.83 20.15 12.63
CA GLY A 314 6.74 21.30 12.52
C GLY A 314 7.08 21.69 11.08
N LYS A 315 6.39 21.11 10.09
CA LYS A 315 6.62 21.32 8.66
C LYS A 315 5.46 22.10 8.04
N SER A 316 5.69 22.68 6.86
CA SER A 316 4.60 23.18 6.05
C SER A 316 3.61 22.04 5.76
N VAL A 317 2.32 22.32 5.86
CA VAL A 317 1.26 21.30 5.83
C VAL A 317 1.20 20.53 4.50
N ASP A 318 1.62 21.15 3.40
CA ASP A 318 1.74 20.54 2.08
C ASP A 318 2.85 19.49 1.98
N LYS A 319 3.76 19.42 2.97
CA LYS A 319 4.82 18.39 3.07
C LYS A 319 4.35 17.10 3.73
N THR A 320 3.15 17.08 4.29
CA THR A 320 2.54 15.87 4.83
C THR A 320 1.44 15.45 3.87
N PRO A 321 1.56 14.28 3.20
CA PRO A 321 0.51 13.79 2.31
C PRO A 321 -0.83 13.66 3.03
N GLN A 322 -1.87 14.19 2.42
CA GLN A 322 -3.23 14.18 2.96
C GLN A 322 -4.20 13.64 1.91
N VAL A 323 -5.23 12.97 2.37
CA VAL A 323 -6.30 12.45 1.53
C VAL A 323 -7.66 12.82 2.11
N TRP A 324 -8.58 13.21 1.24
CA TRP A 324 -9.98 13.42 1.58
C TRP A 324 -10.86 12.55 0.68
N ALA A 325 -11.57 11.59 1.28
CA ALA A 325 -12.40 10.64 0.56
C ALA A 325 -13.79 11.22 0.25
N LEU A 326 -14.17 11.17 -1.02
CA LEU A 326 -15.49 11.55 -1.50
C LEU A 326 -16.46 10.36 -1.44
N TYR A 327 -16.55 9.72 -0.26
CA TYR A 327 -17.35 8.54 -0.05
C TYR A 327 -18.79 8.91 0.32
N LYS A 328 -19.76 8.24 -0.29
CA LYS A 328 -21.20 8.43 -0.06
C LYS A 328 -21.62 9.92 -0.10
N GLU A 329 -22.20 10.44 0.98
CA GLU A 329 -22.69 11.83 1.07
C GLU A 329 -21.59 12.88 0.93
N VAL A 330 -20.34 12.55 1.21
CA VAL A 330 -19.22 13.49 1.07
C VAL A 330 -19.02 13.89 -0.40
N GLN A 331 -19.27 12.99 -1.36
CA GLN A 331 -19.29 13.34 -2.77
C GLN A 331 -20.38 14.39 -3.07
N ASN A 332 -21.58 14.25 -2.50
CA ASN A 332 -22.65 15.24 -2.69
C ASN A 332 -22.25 16.62 -2.16
N TYR A 333 -21.49 16.67 -1.03
CA TYR A 333 -20.97 17.95 -0.52
C TYR A 333 -19.97 18.57 -1.51
N TYR A 334 -19.09 17.76 -2.09
CA TYR A 334 -18.17 18.21 -3.12
C TYR A 334 -18.90 18.73 -4.35
N ASP A 335 -19.91 18.01 -4.85
CA ASP A 335 -20.72 18.37 -6.02
C ASP A 335 -21.53 19.66 -5.78
N LYS A 336 -21.90 19.94 -4.52
CA LYS A 336 -22.52 21.21 -4.09
C LYS A 336 -21.52 22.33 -3.79
N GLY A 337 -20.28 22.19 -4.26
CA GLY A 337 -19.26 23.25 -4.23
C GLY A 337 -18.39 23.29 -2.97
N MET A 338 -18.38 22.23 -2.14
CA MET A 338 -17.36 22.12 -1.12
C MET A 338 -15.99 21.99 -1.79
N LYS A 339 -15.05 22.84 -1.41
CA LYS A 339 -13.66 22.76 -1.88
C LYS A 339 -12.72 22.58 -0.67
N VAL A 340 -11.66 21.82 -0.88
CA VAL A 340 -10.54 21.66 0.07
C VAL A 340 -9.25 22.19 -0.58
N PRO A 341 -8.21 22.53 0.18
CA PRO A 341 -6.93 22.98 -0.36
C PRO A 341 -6.38 22.06 -1.45
N ASP A 342 -5.69 22.66 -2.42
CA ASP A 342 -5.25 22.04 -3.65
C ASP A 342 -4.20 20.93 -3.44
N ASP A 343 -3.48 20.97 -2.33
CA ASP A 343 -2.45 20.01 -1.93
C ASP A 343 -3.03 18.72 -1.29
N ILE A 344 -4.32 18.68 -0.99
CA ILE A 344 -5.00 17.46 -0.52
C ILE A 344 -5.35 16.58 -1.72
N THR A 345 -5.01 15.29 -1.67
CA THR A 345 -5.47 14.30 -2.65
C THR A 345 -6.98 14.12 -2.53
N LEU A 346 -7.71 14.28 -3.62
CA LEU A 346 -9.13 13.88 -3.67
C LEU A 346 -9.21 12.40 -3.97
N LEU A 347 -9.74 11.63 -3.02
CA LEU A 347 -9.97 10.21 -3.18
C LEU A 347 -11.40 9.99 -3.67
N LEU A 348 -11.53 9.75 -4.96
CA LEU A 348 -12.80 9.40 -5.59
C LEU A 348 -13.15 7.96 -5.24
N CYS A 349 -14.43 7.64 -5.26
CA CYS A 349 -14.90 6.32 -4.85
C CYS A 349 -15.77 5.70 -5.92
N ASP A 350 -15.85 4.37 -5.91
CA ASP A 350 -16.87 3.63 -6.64
C ASP A 350 -18.21 3.63 -5.89
N ASP A 351 -19.18 2.91 -6.42
CA ASP A 351 -20.52 2.74 -5.83
C ASP A 351 -20.61 1.54 -4.86
N ASN A 352 -19.49 1.05 -4.34
CA ASN A 352 -19.33 -0.18 -3.55
C ASN A 352 -19.57 -1.48 -4.35
N TRP A 353 -19.81 -1.36 -5.66
CA TRP A 353 -20.08 -2.49 -6.56
C TRP A 353 -19.12 -2.54 -7.76
N GLY A 354 -18.06 -1.76 -7.69
CA GLY A 354 -17.05 -1.71 -8.74
C GLY A 354 -17.40 -0.80 -9.92
N ASN A 355 -18.29 0.19 -9.76
CA ASN A 355 -18.55 1.21 -10.77
C ASN A 355 -18.08 2.57 -10.25
N ILE A 356 -17.18 3.22 -10.97
CA ILE A 356 -16.69 4.56 -10.62
C ILE A 356 -17.84 5.57 -10.69
N ARG A 357 -18.07 6.30 -9.61
CA ARG A 357 -19.16 7.29 -9.51
C ARG A 357 -18.80 8.63 -10.11
N LYS A 358 -17.53 9.01 -10.05
CA LYS A 358 -17.05 10.32 -10.49
C LYS A 358 -15.62 10.24 -10.98
N LEU A 359 -15.34 11.02 -12.01
CA LEU A 359 -14.00 11.23 -12.57
C LEU A 359 -13.59 12.69 -12.40
N PRO A 360 -12.29 13.02 -12.43
CA PRO A 360 -11.81 14.39 -12.50
C PRO A 360 -12.31 15.10 -13.75
N ASP A 361 -12.58 16.37 -13.62
CA ASP A 361 -12.85 17.22 -14.79
C ASP A 361 -11.51 17.59 -15.45
N LEU A 362 -11.28 17.09 -16.65
CA LEU A 362 -10.04 17.35 -17.41
C LEU A 362 -9.91 18.79 -17.90
N THR A 363 -10.98 19.60 -17.80
CA THR A 363 -10.95 21.03 -18.14
C THR A 363 -10.47 21.88 -16.96
N GLU A 364 -10.53 21.36 -15.75
CA GLU A 364 -10.01 22.04 -14.56
C GLU A 364 -8.48 21.94 -14.48
N LYS A 365 -7.86 22.93 -13.84
CA LYS A 365 -6.42 22.89 -13.54
C LYS A 365 -6.08 21.67 -12.67
N PRO A 366 -5.06 20.88 -13.04
CA PRO A 366 -4.63 19.74 -12.22
C PRO A 366 -4.30 20.16 -10.79
N ARG A 367 -4.78 19.38 -9.82
CA ARG A 367 -4.51 19.59 -8.38
C ARG A 367 -3.09 19.16 -8.03
N LYS A 368 -2.44 19.89 -7.12
CA LYS A 368 -1.10 19.52 -6.60
C LYS A 368 -1.12 18.18 -5.85
N GLY A 369 -2.17 17.95 -5.06
CA GLY A 369 -2.38 16.70 -4.34
C GLY A 369 -2.82 15.54 -5.24
N GLY A 370 -3.22 15.82 -6.48
CA GLY A 370 -3.70 14.83 -7.42
C GLY A 370 -5.00 14.16 -7.01
N TYR A 371 -5.28 13.04 -7.65
CA TYR A 371 -6.49 12.24 -7.46
C TYR A 371 -6.15 10.80 -7.12
N GLY A 372 -6.98 10.20 -6.26
CA GLY A 372 -6.94 8.77 -5.93
C GLY A 372 -8.27 8.10 -6.23
N MET A 373 -8.25 6.76 -6.21
CA MET A 373 -9.43 5.91 -6.33
C MET A 373 -9.50 4.94 -5.15
N TYR A 374 -10.64 4.93 -4.48
CA TYR A 374 -11.04 3.92 -3.51
C TYR A 374 -12.04 3.00 -4.19
N TYR A 375 -11.61 1.77 -4.45
CA TYR A 375 -12.34 0.75 -5.20
C TYR A 375 -12.74 -0.41 -4.29
N HIS A 376 -13.79 -1.17 -4.63
CA HIS A 376 -14.27 -2.29 -3.84
C HIS A 376 -14.24 -3.60 -4.61
N PHE A 377 -13.59 -4.62 -4.04
CA PHE A 377 -13.79 -6.03 -4.39
C PHE A 377 -14.85 -6.65 -3.49
N ASP A 378 -14.90 -6.23 -2.24
CA ASP A 378 -15.92 -6.63 -1.31
C ASP A 378 -16.58 -5.43 -0.63
N TYR A 379 -17.85 -5.59 -0.33
CA TYR A 379 -18.65 -4.67 0.47
C TYR A 379 -19.66 -5.47 1.27
N VAL A 380 -19.62 -5.31 2.58
CA VAL A 380 -20.58 -5.86 3.52
C VAL A 380 -21.44 -4.73 4.06
N GLY A 381 -22.74 -4.85 3.90
CA GLY A 381 -23.71 -3.84 4.32
C GLY A 381 -25.07 -4.07 3.68
N ALA A 382 -26.12 -3.47 4.30
CA ALA A 382 -27.48 -3.61 3.78
C ALA A 382 -27.56 -3.20 2.29
N PRO A 383 -28.28 -3.96 1.47
CA PRO A 383 -29.05 -5.18 1.78
C PRO A 383 -28.25 -6.50 1.61
N ARG A 384 -26.92 -6.49 1.61
CA ARG A 384 -26.11 -7.68 1.33
C ARG A 384 -25.25 -8.10 2.51
N ASN A 385 -25.00 -9.41 2.57
CA ASN A 385 -24.08 -10.05 3.51
C ASN A 385 -22.71 -10.24 2.89
N SER A 386 -21.75 -10.75 3.68
CA SER A 386 -20.46 -11.23 3.20
C SER A 386 -20.65 -12.27 2.09
N LYS A 387 -19.80 -12.20 1.08
CA LYS A 387 -19.76 -13.13 -0.02
C LYS A 387 -18.68 -14.17 0.28
N TRP A 388 -18.89 -15.41 -0.10
CA TRP A 388 -17.96 -16.47 0.23
C TRP A 388 -17.00 -16.84 -0.90
N ILE A 389 -17.24 -16.33 -2.09
CA ILE A 389 -16.33 -16.44 -3.23
C ILE A 389 -16.16 -15.11 -3.92
N ASN A 390 -15.06 -15.02 -4.67
CA ASN A 390 -14.71 -13.84 -5.44
C ASN A 390 -15.81 -13.47 -6.45
N ILE A 391 -16.25 -12.22 -6.37
CA ILE A 391 -17.27 -11.63 -7.26
C ILE A 391 -16.73 -10.46 -8.09
N SER A 392 -15.39 -10.33 -8.21
CA SER A 392 -14.71 -9.21 -8.89
C SER A 392 -14.21 -9.67 -10.27
N PRO A 393 -15.02 -9.54 -11.33
CA PRO A 393 -14.60 -9.92 -12.68
C PRO A 393 -13.43 -9.04 -13.15
N ILE A 394 -12.32 -9.65 -13.52
CA ILE A 394 -11.10 -8.94 -13.94
C ILE A 394 -11.34 -7.97 -15.11
N PRO A 395 -12.13 -8.27 -16.14
CA PRO A 395 -12.42 -7.31 -17.21
C PRO A 395 -13.06 -6.02 -16.68
N ARG A 396 -13.92 -6.12 -15.66
CA ARG A 396 -14.53 -4.94 -15.03
C ARG A 396 -13.52 -4.14 -14.22
N VAL A 397 -12.68 -4.81 -13.42
CA VAL A 397 -11.61 -4.16 -12.67
C VAL A 397 -10.70 -3.41 -13.64
N TRP A 398 -10.30 -4.06 -14.72
CA TRP A 398 -9.48 -3.44 -15.78
C TRP A 398 -10.18 -2.21 -16.37
N GLU A 399 -11.41 -2.35 -16.85
CA GLU A 399 -12.17 -1.26 -17.48
C GLU A 399 -12.25 -0.03 -16.59
N GLN A 400 -12.65 -0.22 -15.33
CA GLN A 400 -12.87 0.88 -14.40
C GLN A 400 -11.54 1.53 -13.96
N MET A 401 -10.52 0.73 -13.68
CA MET A 401 -9.22 1.27 -13.26
C MET A 401 -8.43 1.84 -14.42
N HIS A 402 -8.59 1.33 -15.65
CA HIS A 402 -8.07 1.94 -16.87
C HIS A 402 -8.72 3.31 -17.11
N LEU A 403 -10.05 3.40 -16.99
CA LEU A 403 -10.77 4.66 -17.05
C LEU A 403 -10.27 5.66 -16.00
N ALA A 404 -10.07 5.22 -14.75
CA ALA A 404 -9.50 6.05 -13.70
C ALA A 404 -8.10 6.59 -14.10
N TYR A 405 -7.24 5.72 -14.63
CA TYR A 405 -5.90 6.09 -15.05
C TYR A 405 -5.89 7.11 -16.19
N GLU A 406 -6.72 6.92 -17.21
CA GLU A 406 -6.88 7.85 -18.34
C GLU A 406 -7.33 9.25 -17.90
N TYR A 407 -8.18 9.33 -16.86
CA TYR A 407 -8.59 10.58 -16.25
C TYR A 407 -7.62 11.14 -15.22
N GLY A 408 -6.39 10.64 -15.17
CA GLY A 408 -5.31 11.20 -14.35
C GLY A 408 -5.36 10.83 -12.86
N ILE A 409 -6.12 9.81 -12.48
CA ILE A 409 -6.15 9.28 -11.11
C ILE A 409 -4.91 8.40 -10.90
N ARG A 410 -3.80 9.02 -10.47
CA ARG A 410 -2.47 8.38 -10.39
C ARG A 410 -1.79 8.57 -9.04
N GLN A 411 -2.42 9.31 -8.12
CA GLN A 411 -1.80 9.60 -6.83
C GLN A 411 -1.96 8.45 -5.84
N LEU A 412 -3.14 7.84 -5.79
CA LEU A 412 -3.42 6.75 -4.85
C LEU A 412 -4.48 5.81 -5.43
N TRP A 413 -4.16 4.51 -5.46
CA TRP A 413 -5.13 3.44 -5.69
C TRP A 413 -5.20 2.55 -4.47
N ILE A 414 -6.36 2.46 -3.85
CA ILE A 414 -6.64 1.57 -2.73
C ILE A 414 -7.91 0.76 -3.01
N VAL A 415 -7.84 -0.53 -2.76
CA VAL A 415 -8.98 -1.42 -2.95
C VAL A 415 -9.37 -2.08 -1.63
N ASN A 416 -10.67 -1.97 -1.30
CA ASN A 416 -11.27 -2.74 -0.22
C ASN A 416 -11.35 -4.20 -0.65
N VAL A 417 -10.62 -5.06 0.02
CA VAL A 417 -10.56 -6.49 -0.28
C VAL A 417 -11.43 -7.31 0.68
N GLY A 418 -11.98 -6.67 1.71
CA GLY A 418 -12.60 -7.37 2.81
C GLY A 418 -11.57 -8.20 3.55
N ASP A 419 -11.51 -9.47 3.24
CA ASP A 419 -10.47 -10.40 3.65
C ASP A 419 -9.45 -10.64 2.51
N LEU A 420 -8.31 -11.28 2.80
CA LEU A 420 -7.32 -11.62 1.77
C LEU A 420 -7.76 -12.77 0.87
N LYS A 421 -8.54 -13.70 1.42
CA LYS A 421 -9.10 -14.85 0.69
C LYS A 421 -10.61 -14.69 0.52
N PRO A 422 -11.15 -15.04 -0.64
CA PRO A 422 -10.52 -15.60 -1.85
C PRO A 422 -10.15 -14.54 -2.91
N MET A 423 -9.49 -13.46 -2.48
CA MET A 423 -9.19 -12.30 -3.33
C MET A 423 -7.77 -12.30 -3.93
N GLU A 424 -7.06 -13.43 -3.89
CA GLU A 424 -5.66 -13.55 -4.32
C GLU A 424 -5.45 -13.05 -5.75
N TYR A 425 -6.28 -13.51 -6.69
CA TYR A 425 -6.14 -13.12 -8.08
C TYR A 425 -6.52 -11.66 -8.36
N PRO A 426 -7.68 -11.15 -7.93
CA PRO A 426 -7.99 -9.73 -8.13
C PRO A 426 -7.00 -8.79 -7.44
N ILE A 427 -6.49 -9.12 -6.26
CA ILE A 427 -5.46 -8.31 -5.58
C ILE A 427 -4.17 -8.25 -6.42
N THR A 428 -3.71 -9.41 -6.92
CA THR A 428 -2.54 -9.48 -7.79
C THR A 428 -2.73 -8.63 -9.04
N PHE A 429 -3.85 -8.80 -9.73
CA PHE A 429 -4.16 -8.04 -10.93
C PHE A 429 -4.21 -6.52 -10.67
N PHE A 430 -4.88 -6.10 -9.60
CA PHE A 430 -5.03 -4.70 -9.24
C PHE A 430 -3.67 -4.03 -8.97
N LEU A 431 -2.77 -4.69 -8.25
CA LEU A 431 -1.45 -4.15 -7.92
C LEU A 431 -0.49 -4.20 -9.11
N ASP A 432 -0.51 -5.26 -9.93
CA ASP A 432 0.23 -5.32 -11.19
C ASP A 432 -0.22 -4.21 -12.16
N MET A 433 -1.54 -3.97 -12.25
CA MET A 433 -2.09 -2.87 -13.04
C MET A 433 -1.71 -1.51 -12.47
N ALA A 434 -1.74 -1.31 -11.16
CA ALA A 434 -1.32 -0.06 -10.53
C ALA A 434 0.17 0.25 -10.73
N TRP A 435 1.01 -0.80 -10.86
CA TRP A 435 2.41 -0.63 -11.24
C TRP A 435 2.54 -0.09 -12.66
N ASN A 436 1.87 -0.71 -13.62
CA ASN A 436 1.92 -0.26 -15.01
C ASN A 436 0.62 -0.55 -15.77
N PRO A 437 -0.38 0.37 -15.72
CA PRO A 437 -1.65 0.21 -16.43
C PRO A 437 -1.50 0.03 -17.94
N ASP A 438 -0.43 0.59 -18.54
CA ASP A 438 -0.20 0.55 -20.00
C ASP A 438 0.08 -0.88 -20.52
N ARG A 439 0.40 -1.83 -19.63
CA ARG A 439 0.59 -3.25 -19.99
C ARG A 439 -0.72 -3.99 -20.27
N PHE A 440 -1.85 -3.46 -19.80
CA PHE A 440 -3.13 -4.17 -19.80
C PHE A 440 -4.09 -3.57 -20.82
N GLN A 441 -4.58 -4.42 -21.70
CA GLN A 441 -5.55 -4.10 -22.74
C GLN A 441 -6.66 -5.13 -22.75
N ALA A 442 -7.83 -4.80 -23.33
CA ALA A 442 -8.98 -5.70 -23.37
C ALA A 442 -8.67 -7.09 -23.97
N ASN A 443 -7.70 -7.17 -24.86
CA ASN A 443 -7.34 -8.39 -25.58
C ASN A 443 -6.23 -9.24 -24.94
N ASN A 444 -5.61 -8.78 -23.84
CA ASN A 444 -4.51 -9.53 -23.18
C ASN A 444 -4.78 -9.88 -21.72
N LEU A 445 -5.96 -9.64 -21.20
CA LEU A 445 -6.31 -9.97 -19.80
C LEU A 445 -6.24 -11.47 -19.52
N GLN A 446 -6.55 -12.30 -20.52
CA GLN A 446 -6.44 -13.75 -20.39
C GLN A 446 -5.00 -14.20 -20.16
N GLU A 447 -4.02 -13.57 -20.81
CA GLU A 447 -2.59 -13.87 -20.64
C GLU A 447 -2.15 -13.68 -19.17
N HIS A 448 -2.68 -12.64 -18.51
CA HIS A 448 -2.41 -12.42 -17.09
C HIS A 448 -3.05 -13.52 -16.23
N THR A 449 -4.28 -13.94 -16.54
CA THR A 449 -4.95 -15.06 -15.85
C THR A 449 -4.13 -16.35 -15.97
N GLU A 450 -3.70 -16.68 -17.19
CA GLU A 450 -2.87 -17.85 -17.44
C GLU A 450 -1.51 -17.77 -16.73
N SER A 451 -0.89 -16.58 -16.71
CA SER A 451 0.37 -16.36 -16.00
C SER A 451 0.20 -16.57 -14.49
N PHE A 452 -0.87 -16.00 -13.92
CA PHE A 452 -1.21 -16.23 -12.51
C PHE A 452 -1.42 -17.72 -12.22
N CYS A 453 -2.20 -18.42 -13.05
CA CYS A 453 -2.44 -19.85 -12.86
C CYS A 453 -1.15 -20.68 -12.94
N ARG A 454 -0.27 -20.38 -13.91
CA ARG A 454 1.04 -21.04 -14.01
C ARG A 454 1.91 -20.78 -12.76
N GLU A 455 1.91 -19.57 -12.26
CA GLU A 455 2.67 -19.20 -11.06
C GLU A 455 2.16 -19.94 -9.81
N GLN A 456 0.83 -20.11 -9.69
CA GLN A 456 0.24 -20.72 -8.49
C GLN A 456 0.20 -22.27 -8.58
N PHE A 457 0.00 -22.85 -9.76
CA PHE A 457 -0.28 -24.28 -9.92
C PHE A 457 0.80 -25.01 -10.73
N GLY A 458 1.74 -24.32 -11.33
CA GLY A 458 2.88 -24.94 -12.02
C GLY A 458 2.54 -25.58 -13.38
N THR A 459 1.43 -25.20 -14.03
CA THR A 459 0.96 -25.77 -15.31
C THR A 459 1.09 -24.79 -16.46
#